data_17ffa54590d4fb11b400151047c8b6c0
#
_entry.id   17ffa54590d4fb11b400151047c8b6c0
#
_cell.length_a   1.000
_cell.length_b   1.000
_cell.length_c   1.000
_cell.angle_alpha   90.00
_cell.angle_beta   90.00
_cell.angle_gamma   90.00
#
_symmetry.space_group_name_H-M   'P 1'
#
loop_
_entity.id
_entity.type
_entity.pdbx_description
1 polymer ?
#
loop_
_entity_poly.entity_id
_entity_poly.type
_entity_poly.pdbx_seq_one_letter_code
_entity_poly.pdbx_strand_id
1 'polypeptide(L)'
;SSDPDNIRDGDARIVYELKSLVVMGQCYDVVDSRPPNGLQIQLEGTASDTLVMQNLGYFQLRAQPGAWKIKLASGTRSSELYETVQVEPVGFSRSWYGPSFDADAPASDGVDIVVSDFEASAHQLRVRKRVGKESVELLGEEESSWFFSKKKKKKSKDTIHVFSLATGSLYERMLKIMMLSVRKRTTGPIKFWLFENYLTPHFKEGAEALGEKKGFDVAYVTYKWPEWLRTQTVKQRIIWGYKILFLDVLFPLDIPKIIYVDADQVVRGNLRELWDLDLQGHAYGYTPFCDSRKETLGYQFWR
;
A
#
# COMPACT_ATOMS: atom_id res chain seq x y z
N SER A 1 -21.03 15.93 11.71
CA SER A 1 -20.21 15.79 12.92
C SER A 1 -20.61 14.53 13.63
N SER A 2 -19.74 13.54 13.68
CA SER A 2 -19.92 12.27 14.37
C SER A 2 -19.55 12.37 15.87
N ASP A 3 -19.50 13.59 16.40
CA ASP A 3 -19.34 13.83 17.82
C ASP A 3 -20.70 13.62 18.49
N PRO A 4 -20.84 12.67 19.46
CA PRO A 4 -22.08 12.39 20.16
C PRO A 4 -22.71 13.64 20.79
N ASP A 5 -21.88 14.62 21.17
CA ASP A 5 -22.31 15.88 21.80
C ASP A 5 -22.98 16.86 20.80
N ASN A 6 -22.95 16.57 19.50
CA ASN A 6 -23.59 17.39 18.47
C ASN A 6 -24.90 16.81 17.92
N ILE A 7 -25.39 15.70 18.46
CA ILE A 7 -26.68 15.12 18.11
C ILE A 7 -27.76 15.88 18.87
N ARG A 8 -28.42 16.83 18.23
CA ARG A 8 -29.62 17.47 18.74
C ARG A 8 -30.80 16.56 18.50
N ASP A 9 -31.49 16.16 19.55
CA ASP A 9 -32.79 15.44 19.59
C ASP A 9 -33.23 14.78 18.29
N GLY A 10 -32.81 13.54 18.09
CA GLY A 10 -33.22 12.70 16.97
C GLY A 10 -32.38 11.42 16.92
N ASP A 11 -33.00 10.30 16.58
CA ASP A 11 -32.32 9.02 16.41
C ASP A 11 -31.34 9.10 15.22
N ALA A 12 -30.04 9.10 15.51
CA ALA A 12 -29.01 8.97 14.48
C ALA A 12 -28.77 7.49 14.17
N ARG A 13 -29.12 7.03 12.98
CA ARG A 13 -28.86 5.67 12.51
C ARG A 13 -27.65 5.67 11.58
N ILE A 14 -26.58 5.00 12.01
CA ILE A 14 -25.40 4.78 11.18
C ILE A 14 -25.47 3.35 10.64
N VAL A 15 -25.43 3.19 9.33
CA VAL A 15 -25.39 1.89 8.65
C VAL A 15 -23.98 1.67 8.12
N TYR A 16 -23.36 0.55 8.52
CA TYR A 16 -22.06 0.13 8.04
C TYR A 16 -22.22 -1.03 7.06
N GLU A 17 -21.50 -0.98 5.97
CA GLU A 17 -21.38 -2.05 5.00
C GLU A 17 -19.96 -2.59 5.01
N LEU A 18 -19.83 -3.93 5.09
CA LEU A 18 -18.53 -4.59 5.01
C LEU A 18 -18.04 -4.60 3.55
N LYS A 19 -17.03 -3.78 3.24
CA LYS A 19 -16.42 -3.74 1.89
C LYS A 19 -15.34 -4.80 1.70
N SER A 20 -14.47 -4.99 2.70
CA SER A 20 -13.44 -6.02 2.67
C SER A 20 -12.81 -6.19 4.06
N LEU A 21 -12.20 -7.33 4.27
CA LEU A 21 -11.32 -7.63 5.39
C LEU A 21 -9.86 -7.59 4.93
N VAL A 22 -8.95 -7.50 5.90
CA VAL A 22 -7.51 -7.45 5.64
C VAL A 22 -6.90 -8.82 5.91
N VAL A 23 -6.19 -9.35 4.92
CA VAL A 23 -5.32 -10.51 5.04
C VAL A 23 -3.89 -10.02 5.10
N MET A 24 -3.14 -10.41 6.10
CA MET A 24 -1.74 -10.03 6.23
C MET A 24 -0.84 -11.23 6.51
N GLY A 25 0.43 -11.09 6.23
CA GLY A 25 1.38 -12.15 6.49
C GLY A 25 2.82 -11.78 6.22
N GLN A 26 3.66 -12.80 6.30
CA GLN A 26 5.08 -12.72 6.00
C GLN A 26 5.47 -13.78 4.99
N CYS A 27 6.34 -13.41 4.06
CA CYS A 27 6.91 -14.30 3.07
C CYS A 27 8.44 -14.33 3.19
N TYR A 28 9.00 -15.53 3.22
CA TYR A 28 10.44 -15.74 3.25
C TYR A 28 10.84 -16.87 2.31
N ASP A 29 12.02 -16.74 1.73
CA ASP A 29 12.70 -17.82 1.03
C ASP A 29 13.21 -18.85 2.04
N VAL A 30 12.97 -20.16 1.78
CA VAL A 30 13.40 -21.22 2.72
C VAL A 30 14.88 -21.53 2.64
N VAL A 31 15.57 -21.11 1.57
CA VAL A 31 17.00 -21.37 1.36
C VAL A 31 17.87 -20.33 2.08
N ASP A 32 17.62 -19.05 1.87
CA ASP A 32 18.44 -17.98 2.44
C ASP A 32 17.79 -17.28 3.64
N SER A 33 16.56 -17.67 3.99
CA SER A 33 15.78 -17.11 5.10
C SER A 33 15.55 -15.59 4.99
N ARG A 34 15.56 -15.05 3.76
CA ARG A 34 15.36 -13.63 3.49
C ARG A 34 14.01 -13.40 2.79
N PRO A 35 13.43 -12.21 2.98
CA PRO A 35 12.27 -11.83 2.19
C PRO A 35 12.65 -11.69 0.71
N PRO A 36 11.94 -12.37 -0.21
CA PRO A 36 12.19 -12.22 -1.64
C PRO A 36 11.68 -10.85 -2.11
N ASN A 37 12.61 -9.93 -2.37
CA ASN A 37 12.29 -8.56 -2.74
C ASN A 37 11.50 -8.47 -4.04
N GLY A 38 10.32 -7.83 -3.99
CA GLY A 38 9.48 -7.64 -5.17
C GLY A 38 8.68 -8.88 -5.59
N LEU A 39 8.66 -9.94 -4.76
CA LEU A 39 7.83 -11.10 -5.02
C LEU A 39 6.35 -10.70 -5.02
N GLN A 40 5.68 -11.00 -6.12
CA GLN A 40 4.27 -10.67 -6.32
C GLN A 40 3.39 -11.85 -5.89
N ILE A 41 2.45 -11.58 -5.00
CA ILE A 41 1.48 -12.55 -4.49
C ILE A 41 0.05 -12.07 -4.75
N GLN A 42 -0.88 -13.01 -4.82
CA GLN A 42 -2.30 -12.72 -5.06
C GLN A 42 -3.21 -13.66 -4.26
N LEU A 43 -4.45 -13.25 -4.08
CA LEU A 43 -5.54 -14.16 -3.70
C LEU A 43 -6.13 -14.80 -4.95
N GLU A 44 -6.23 -16.12 -4.94
CA GLU A 44 -6.77 -16.89 -6.07
C GLU A 44 -8.19 -16.44 -6.43
N GLY A 45 -8.45 -16.29 -7.72
CA GLY A 45 -9.77 -15.89 -8.23
C GLY A 45 -10.12 -14.40 -8.05
N THR A 46 -9.21 -13.59 -7.54
CA THR A 46 -9.43 -12.15 -7.35
C THR A 46 -8.41 -11.30 -8.10
N ALA A 47 -8.68 -9.99 -8.18
CA ALA A 47 -7.71 -9.00 -8.65
C ALA A 47 -6.86 -8.42 -7.49
N SER A 48 -6.98 -9.00 -6.27
CA SER A 48 -6.22 -8.54 -5.10
C SER A 48 -4.81 -9.12 -5.16
N ASP A 49 -3.84 -8.29 -5.45
CA ASP A 49 -2.42 -8.61 -5.50
C ASP A 49 -1.59 -7.60 -4.68
N THR A 50 -0.37 -7.99 -4.32
CA THR A 50 0.57 -7.14 -3.57
C THR A 50 2.00 -7.64 -3.76
N LEU A 51 2.97 -6.81 -3.34
CA LEU A 51 4.38 -7.17 -3.28
C LEU A 51 4.80 -7.55 -1.86
N VAL A 52 5.79 -8.44 -1.77
CA VAL A 52 6.47 -8.73 -0.52
C VAL A 52 7.50 -7.65 -0.24
N MET A 53 7.43 -7.04 0.95
CA MET A 53 8.37 -6.00 1.37
C MET A 53 9.74 -6.59 1.68
N GLN A 54 10.78 -5.99 1.10
CA GLN A 54 12.17 -6.43 1.27
C GLN A 54 12.63 -6.51 2.71
N ASN A 55 12.26 -5.54 3.52
CA ASN A 55 12.82 -5.40 4.87
C ASN A 55 12.18 -6.34 5.90
N LEU A 56 10.89 -6.67 5.69
CA LEU A 56 10.05 -7.30 6.69
C LEU A 56 9.42 -8.60 6.21
N GLY A 57 9.53 -8.90 4.91
CA GLY A 57 8.78 -10.00 4.30
C GLY A 57 7.27 -9.79 4.36
N TYR A 58 6.82 -8.62 4.79
CA TYR A 58 5.41 -8.33 5.02
C TYR A 58 4.64 -8.18 3.72
N PHE A 59 3.39 -8.64 3.74
CA PHE A 59 2.42 -8.40 2.70
C PHE A 59 1.03 -8.17 3.28
N GLN A 60 0.17 -7.48 2.53
CA GLN A 60 -1.22 -7.25 2.86
C GLN A 60 -2.10 -7.38 1.62
N LEU A 61 -3.19 -8.12 1.74
CA LEU A 61 -4.21 -8.31 0.71
C LEU A 61 -5.59 -7.95 1.24
N ARG A 62 -6.54 -7.72 0.35
CA ARG A 62 -7.95 -7.50 0.69
C ARG A 62 -8.77 -8.68 0.24
N ALA A 63 -9.65 -9.15 1.12
CA ALA A 63 -10.56 -10.26 0.84
C ALA A 63 -11.97 -9.98 1.35
N GLN A 64 -12.96 -10.59 0.72
CA GLN A 64 -14.28 -10.77 1.33
C GLN A 64 -14.20 -11.90 2.35
N PRO A 65 -15.15 -11.97 3.32
CA PRO A 65 -15.26 -13.14 4.18
C PRO A 65 -15.39 -14.43 3.35
N GLY A 66 -14.65 -15.48 3.73
CA GLY A 66 -14.67 -16.75 3.02
C GLY A 66 -13.35 -17.50 3.09
N ALA A 67 -13.29 -18.62 2.36
CA ALA A 67 -12.09 -19.42 2.18
C ALA A 67 -11.35 -18.96 0.92
N TRP A 68 -10.05 -18.73 1.04
CA TRP A 68 -9.19 -18.21 0.00
C TRP A 68 -7.88 -18.98 -0.06
N LYS A 69 -7.16 -18.83 -1.16
CA LYS A 69 -5.79 -19.35 -1.29
C LYS A 69 -4.84 -18.20 -1.64
N ILE A 70 -3.78 -18.04 -0.84
CA ILE A 70 -2.68 -17.14 -1.14
C ILE A 70 -1.68 -17.88 -2.01
N LYS A 71 -1.33 -17.31 -3.16
CA LYS A 71 -0.34 -17.90 -4.08
C LYS A 71 0.48 -16.83 -4.81
N LEU A 72 1.53 -17.25 -5.48
CA LEU A 72 2.30 -16.40 -6.37
C LEU A 72 1.41 -15.90 -7.50
N ALA A 73 1.55 -14.62 -7.85
CA ALA A 73 0.75 -14.01 -8.89
C ALA A 73 1.01 -14.69 -10.24
N SER A 74 -0.03 -15.29 -10.81
CA SER A 74 0.05 -16.07 -12.05
C SER A 74 0.46 -15.21 -13.25
N GLY A 75 1.32 -15.76 -14.13
CA GLY A 75 1.79 -15.05 -15.31
C GLY A 75 2.74 -13.90 -15.02
N THR A 76 3.34 -13.89 -13.83
CA THR A 76 4.37 -12.93 -13.42
C THR A 76 5.72 -13.64 -13.29
N ARG A 77 6.80 -12.85 -13.29
CA ARG A 77 8.15 -13.35 -13.03
C ARG A 77 8.25 -14.06 -11.68
N SER A 78 7.44 -13.66 -10.69
CA SER A 78 7.37 -14.33 -9.40
C SER A 78 6.97 -15.79 -9.52
N SER A 79 5.93 -16.11 -10.31
CA SER A 79 5.50 -17.50 -10.56
C SER A 79 6.45 -18.28 -11.49
N GLU A 80 7.25 -17.59 -12.31
CA GLU A 80 8.25 -18.20 -13.18
C GLU A 80 9.53 -18.58 -12.42
N LEU A 81 9.95 -17.78 -11.46
CA LEU A 81 11.21 -17.95 -10.74
C LEU A 81 11.04 -18.68 -9.40
N TYR A 82 9.89 -18.57 -8.77
CA TYR A 82 9.62 -19.12 -7.46
C TYR A 82 8.50 -20.14 -7.48
N GLU A 83 8.49 -20.99 -6.49
CA GLU A 83 7.39 -21.87 -6.12
C GLU A 83 7.09 -21.73 -4.64
N THR A 84 5.83 -21.91 -4.26
CA THR A 84 5.45 -22.02 -2.85
C THR A 84 5.81 -23.41 -2.32
N VAL A 85 6.20 -23.47 -1.05
CA VAL A 85 6.49 -24.73 -0.37
C VAL A 85 5.55 -24.94 0.79
N GLN A 86 5.24 -26.19 1.07
CA GLN A 86 4.38 -26.58 2.18
C GLN A 86 5.12 -26.31 3.50
N VAL A 87 4.43 -25.65 4.42
CA VAL A 87 4.92 -25.46 5.79
C VAL A 87 3.88 -26.01 6.74
N GLU A 88 4.32 -26.82 7.70
CA GLU A 88 3.42 -27.21 8.78
C GLU A 88 2.98 -25.96 9.55
N PRO A 89 1.71 -25.87 9.98
CA PRO A 89 1.19 -24.75 10.73
C PRO A 89 1.90 -24.70 12.08
N VAL A 90 3.01 -23.97 12.15
CA VAL A 90 3.66 -23.66 13.40
C VAL A 90 2.89 -22.50 14.00
N GLY A 91 2.36 -22.69 15.21
CA GLY A 91 1.71 -21.62 15.96
C GLY A 91 2.60 -20.38 15.98
N PHE A 92 2.00 -19.21 15.88
CA PHE A 92 2.66 -17.91 15.78
C PHE A 92 3.70 -17.75 16.91
N SER A 93 4.94 -18.10 16.64
CA SER A 93 6.05 -17.88 17.57
C SER A 93 6.49 -16.43 17.42
N ARG A 94 6.50 -15.68 18.55
CA ARG A 94 7.07 -14.34 18.65
C ARG A 94 8.60 -14.29 18.40
N SER A 95 9.22 -15.41 18.04
CA SER A 95 10.64 -15.47 17.77
C SER A 95 10.96 -14.78 16.45
N TRP A 96 11.72 -13.71 16.52
CA TRP A 96 12.30 -12.98 15.39
C TRP A 96 13.24 -13.84 14.53
N TYR A 97 13.76 -14.91 15.12
CA TYR A 97 14.50 -15.96 14.43
C TYR A 97 13.50 -17.07 14.10
N GLY A 98 13.05 -17.10 12.86
CA GLY A 98 12.13 -18.11 12.36
C GLY A 98 12.66 -19.54 12.62
N PRO A 99 11.77 -20.54 12.65
CA PRO A 99 12.17 -21.94 12.74
C PRO A 99 13.12 -22.27 11.57
N SER A 100 14.03 -23.22 11.82
CA SER A 100 14.87 -23.79 10.76
C SER A 100 13.95 -24.24 9.61
N PHE A 101 14.11 -23.63 8.45
CA PHE A 101 13.30 -23.97 7.29
C PHE A 101 13.83 -25.22 6.63
N ASP A 102 12.95 -26.16 6.35
CA ASP A 102 13.30 -27.30 5.54
C ASP A 102 13.35 -26.84 4.06
N ALA A 103 14.57 -26.74 3.55
CA ALA A 103 14.80 -26.38 2.16
C ALA A 103 14.26 -27.44 1.18
N ASP A 104 14.08 -28.68 1.66
CA ASP A 104 13.58 -29.82 0.88
C ASP A 104 12.05 -30.01 1.01
N ALA A 105 11.37 -29.09 1.72
CA ALA A 105 9.91 -29.13 1.85
C ALA A 105 9.21 -29.26 0.47
N PRO A 106 8.15 -30.06 0.34
CA PRO A 106 7.48 -30.28 -0.93
C PRO A 106 6.85 -28.99 -1.45
N ALA A 107 6.84 -28.83 -2.77
CA ALA A 107 6.14 -27.73 -3.42
C ALA A 107 4.64 -27.80 -3.10
N SER A 108 4.04 -26.63 -2.91
CA SER A 108 2.61 -26.47 -2.70
C SER A 108 1.98 -25.54 -3.75
N ASP A 109 0.66 -25.59 -3.90
CA ASP A 109 -0.10 -24.67 -4.76
C ASP A 109 -0.54 -23.41 -4.01
N GLY A 110 0.12 -23.07 -2.92
CA GLY A 110 -0.19 -21.89 -2.10
C GLY A 110 -0.62 -22.25 -0.68
N VAL A 111 -1.16 -21.27 0.04
CA VAL A 111 -1.60 -21.39 1.43
C VAL A 111 -3.10 -21.15 1.50
N ASP A 112 -3.85 -22.14 1.99
CA ASP A 112 -5.28 -22.01 2.25
C ASP A 112 -5.51 -21.18 3.52
N ILE A 113 -6.41 -20.24 3.44
CA ILE A 113 -6.75 -19.32 4.54
C ILE A 113 -8.27 -19.18 4.68
N VAL A 114 -8.73 -18.90 5.88
CA VAL A 114 -10.11 -18.52 6.15
C VAL A 114 -10.13 -17.09 6.69
N VAL A 115 -10.93 -16.25 6.06
CA VAL A 115 -11.13 -14.86 6.45
C VAL A 115 -12.53 -14.71 7.00
N SER A 116 -12.68 -14.55 8.32
CA SER A 116 -13.98 -14.59 9.02
C SER A 116 -14.29 -13.35 9.84
N ASP A 117 -13.27 -12.57 10.22
CA ASP A 117 -13.44 -11.47 11.17
C ASP A 117 -12.50 -10.30 10.86
N PHE A 118 -12.58 -9.26 11.69
CA PHE A 118 -11.73 -8.07 11.61
C PHE A 118 -10.35 -8.25 12.25
N GLU A 119 -10.14 -9.33 12.99
CA GLU A 119 -8.82 -9.71 13.50
C GLU A 119 -8.06 -10.40 12.38
N ALA A 120 -7.22 -9.64 11.68
CA ALA A 120 -6.44 -10.19 10.59
C ALA A 120 -5.45 -11.23 11.12
N SER A 121 -5.71 -12.50 10.85
CA SER A 121 -4.75 -13.57 11.13
C SER A 121 -3.48 -13.37 10.32
N ALA A 122 -2.32 -13.47 10.96
CA ALA A 122 -1.04 -13.39 10.25
C ALA A 122 -0.72 -14.75 9.62
N HIS A 123 -0.52 -14.74 8.31
CA HIS A 123 -0.20 -15.94 7.53
C HIS A 123 1.29 -15.99 7.19
N GLN A 124 1.83 -17.19 7.13
CA GLN A 124 3.20 -17.42 6.69
C GLN A 124 3.20 -18.04 5.30
N LEU A 125 3.84 -17.38 4.35
CA LEU A 125 4.11 -17.90 3.02
C LEU A 125 5.60 -18.25 2.94
N ARG A 126 5.90 -19.43 2.47
CA ARG A 126 7.26 -19.88 2.21
C ARG A 126 7.44 -20.15 0.74
N VAL A 127 8.57 -19.72 0.22
CA VAL A 127 8.87 -19.84 -1.19
C VAL A 127 10.31 -20.33 -1.38
N ARG A 128 10.56 -20.91 -2.52
CA ARG A 128 11.89 -21.35 -2.96
C ARG A 128 12.04 -21.01 -4.43
N LYS A 129 13.25 -20.62 -4.86
CA LYS A 129 13.53 -20.51 -6.28
C LYS A 129 13.40 -21.87 -6.97
N ARG A 130 12.82 -21.88 -8.16
CA ARG A 130 12.72 -23.09 -8.97
C ARG A 130 14.09 -23.58 -9.38
N VAL A 131 14.23 -24.90 -9.51
CA VAL A 131 15.47 -25.56 -9.96
C VAL A 131 15.96 -24.94 -11.28
N GLY A 132 17.24 -24.57 -11.31
CA GLY A 132 17.88 -23.90 -12.45
C GLY A 132 17.63 -22.40 -12.54
N LYS A 133 16.98 -21.80 -11.55
CA LYS A 133 16.73 -20.33 -11.47
C LYS A 133 17.42 -19.66 -10.29
N GLU A 134 18.29 -20.36 -9.58
CA GLU A 134 18.92 -19.91 -8.33
C GLU A 134 19.70 -18.61 -8.50
N SER A 135 20.39 -18.45 -9.64
CA SER A 135 21.19 -17.27 -9.95
C SER A 135 20.39 -16.11 -10.57
N VAL A 136 19.11 -16.33 -10.92
CA VAL A 136 18.29 -15.31 -11.56
C VAL A 136 17.68 -14.40 -10.51
N GLU A 137 17.92 -13.10 -10.60
CA GLU A 137 17.31 -12.14 -9.71
C GLU A 137 15.87 -11.83 -10.14
N LEU A 138 14.98 -11.65 -9.15
CA LEU A 138 13.57 -11.31 -9.39
C LEU A 138 13.45 -9.91 -10.00
N LEU A 139 14.28 -8.96 -9.52
CA LEU A 139 14.40 -7.61 -10.03
C LEU A 139 15.75 -7.51 -10.78
N GLY A 140 15.74 -7.62 -12.10
CA GLY A 140 16.94 -7.39 -12.93
C GLY A 140 17.23 -5.89 -13.08
N GLU A 141 18.50 -5.52 -13.32
CA GLU A 141 18.93 -4.12 -13.46
C GLU A 141 18.18 -3.35 -14.59
N GLU A 142 17.72 -4.03 -15.63
CA GLU A 142 16.94 -3.43 -16.72
C GLU A 142 15.42 -3.40 -16.45
N GLU A 143 14.93 -4.06 -15.42
CA GLU A 143 13.50 -4.30 -15.21
C GLU A 143 12.85 -3.43 -14.16
N SER A 144 13.58 -2.63 -13.41
CA SER A 144 12.97 -1.59 -12.56
C SER A 144 12.12 -0.62 -13.40
N SER A 145 12.47 -0.41 -14.66
CA SER A 145 11.69 0.34 -15.65
C SER A 145 10.58 -0.49 -16.32
N TRP A 146 10.73 -1.81 -16.42
CA TRP A 146 9.83 -2.70 -17.18
C TRP A 146 8.68 -3.27 -16.34
N PHE A 147 8.87 -3.45 -15.05
CA PHE A 147 7.80 -3.89 -14.12
C PHE A 147 6.60 -2.94 -14.16
N PHE A 148 6.85 -1.67 -14.45
CA PHE A 148 5.81 -0.67 -14.66
C PHE A 148 5.27 -0.62 -16.11
N SER A 149 5.80 -1.43 -17.05
CA SER A 149 5.51 -1.28 -18.48
C SER A 149 4.55 -2.29 -19.09
N LYS A 150 4.18 -3.42 -18.46
CA LYS A 150 3.48 -4.50 -19.17
C LYS A 150 2.17 -5.00 -18.54
N LYS A 151 1.22 -4.10 -18.31
CA LYS A 151 -0.21 -4.42 -18.48
C LYS A 151 -0.88 -3.25 -19.18
N LYS A 152 -0.87 -3.30 -20.53
CA LYS A 152 -1.63 -2.37 -21.36
C LYS A 152 -3.13 -2.50 -21.10
N LYS A 153 -3.65 -1.74 -20.14
CA LYS A 153 -4.95 -1.11 -20.27
C LYS A 153 -4.71 0.37 -20.55
N LYS A 154 -5.03 0.80 -21.75
CA LYS A 154 -4.73 2.12 -22.34
C LYS A 154 -5.24 3.35 -21.57
N LYS A 155 -5.91 3.19 -20.40
CA LYS A 155 -6.51 4.27 -19.59
C LYS A 155 -5.69 4.71 -18.36
N SER A 156 -4.75 3.91 -17.83
CA SER A 156 -4.06 4.26 -16.57
C SER A 156 -2.83 5.16 -16.74
N LYS A 157 -2.19 5.15 -17.89
CA LYS A 157 -0.95 5.95 -18.14
C LYS A 157 -1.16 7.46 -18.06
N ASP A 158 -2.37 7.94 -18.23
CA ASP A 158 -2.68 9.36 -18.32
C ASP A 158 -3.28 9.94 -17.02
N THR A 159 -3.70 9.08 -16.09
CA THR A 159 -4.26 9.49 -14.81
C THR A 159 -3.16 9.83 -13.82
N ILE A 160 -3.24 11.01 -13.24
CA ILE A 160 -2.35 11.42 -12.14
C ILE A 160 -2.89 10.85 -10.84
N HIS A 161 -2.08 10.02 -10.18
CA HIS A 161 -2.40 9.44 -8.88
C HIS A 161 -1.80 10.30 -7.77
N VAL A 162 -2.64 10.84 -6.90
CA VAL A 162 -2.26 11.67 -5.77
C VAL A 162 -2.61 10.94 -4.48
N PHE A 163 -1.66 10.74 -3.59
CA PHE A 163 -1.85 10.13 -2.29
C PHE A 163 -1.79 11.17 -1.17
N SER A 164 -2.71 11.07 -0.23
CA SER A 164 -2.70 11.90 0.97
C SER A 164 -3.34 11.19 2.15
N LEU A 165 -3.04 11.68 3.35
CA LEU A 165 -3.67 11.21 4.57
C LEU A 165 -4.05 12.39 5.47
N ALA A 166 -5.17 12.23 6.19
CA ALA A 166 -5.66 13.19 7.15
C ALA A 166 -6.08 12.48 8.44
N THR A 167 -5.95 13.14 9.57
CA THR A 167 -6.37 12.61 10.87
C THR A 167 -7.17 13.66 11.64
N GLY A 168 -8.46 13.37 11.83
CA GLY A 168 -9.37 14.27 12.54
C GLY A 168 -9.98 15.36 11.67
N SER A 169 -11.04 15.97 12.17
CA SER A 169 -11.94 16.85 11.42
C SER A 169 -11.28 18.10 10.82
N LEU A 170 -10.25 18.63 11.47
CA LEU A 170 -9.49 19.76 10.93
C LEU A 170 -8.74 19.39 9.67
N TYR A 171 -7.99 18.27 9.71
CA TYR A 171 -7.21 17.81 8.56
C TYR A 171 -8.11 17.28 7.43
N GLU A 172 -9.29 16.75 7.72
CA GLU A 172 -10.28 16.40 6.70
C GLU A 172 -10.74 17.64 5.91
N ARG A 173 -10.93 18.77 6.59
CA ARG A 173 -11.28 20.04 5.92
C ARG A 173 -10.12 20.55 5.05
N MET A 174 -8.90 20.49 5.57
CA MET A 174 -7.69 20.86 4.82
C MET A 174 -7.50 19.96 3.61
N LEU A 175 -7.70 18.66 3.76
CA LEU A 175 -7.63 17.68 2.68
C LEU A 175 -8.60 18.01 1.53
N LYS A 176 -9.84 18.42 1.83
CA LYS A 176 -10.78 18.90 0.79
C LYS A 176 -10.24 20.13 0.05
N ILE A 177 -9.62 21.07 0.77
CA ILE A 177 -9.00 22.27 0.18
C ILE A 177 -7.83 21.85 -0.72
N MET A 178 -6.96 20.94 -0.25
CA MET A 178 -5.85 20.40 -1.02
C MET A 178 -6.36 19.76 -2.31
N MET A 179 -7.34 18.84 -2.25
CA MET A 179 -7.92 18.17 -3.43
C MET A 179 -8.48 19.16 -4.44
N LEU A 180 -9.19 20.18 -3.97
CA LEU A 180 -9.73 21.26 -4.83
C LEU A 180 -8.61 22.10 -5.45
N SER A 181 -7.54 22.38 -4.72
CA SER A 181 -6.40 23.11 -5.24
C SER A 181 -5.67 22.34 -6.34
N VAL A 182 -5.48 21.03 -6.15
CA VAL A 182 -4.95 20.12 -7.18
C VAL A 182 -5.83 20.15 -8.41
N ARG A 183 -7.14 19.92 -8.27
CA ARG A 183 -8.08 19.90 -9.40
C ARG A 183 -8.10 21.22 -10.17
N LYS A 184 -8.02 22.35 -9.46
CA LYS A 184 -8.02 23.69 -10.07
C LYS A 184 -6.78 23.95 -10.91
N ARG A 185 -5.64 23.37 -10.59
CA ARG A 185 -4.34 23.66 -11.20
C ARG A 185 -3.86 22.57 -12.14
N THR A 186 -4.37 21.35 -11.99
CA THR A 186 -3.89 20.19 -12.74
C THR A 186 -4.87 19.83 -13.85
N THR A 187 -4.34 19.64 -15.04
CA THR A 187 -5.08 19.21 -16.23
C THR A 187 -5.11 17.67 -16.33
N GLY A 188 -6.14 17.14 -17.01
CA GLY A 188 -6.28 15.70 -17.23
C GLY A 188 -6.99 14.96 -16.09
N PRO A 189 -7.10 13.64 -16.17
CA PRO A 189 -7.72 12.81 -15.17
C PRO A 189 -6.86 12.72 -13.90
N ILE A 190 -7.52 12.82 -12.74
CA ILE A 190 -6.88 12.75 -11.42
C ILE A 190 -7.60 11.71 -10.59
N LYS A 191 -6.84 10.89 -9.87
CA LYS A 191 -7.35 9.97 -8.87
C LYS A 191 -6.66 10.20 -7.54
N PHE A 192 -7.44 10.54 -6.52
CA PHE A 192 -6.95 10.66 -5.16
C PHE A 192 -7.02 9.32 -4.46
N TRP A 193 -5.95 8.96 -3.77
CA TRP A 193 -5.82 7.82 -2.88
C TRP A 193 -5.76 8.35 -1.46
N LEU A 194 -6.77 8.05 -0.66
CA LEU A 194 -6.89 8.57 0.69
C LEU A 194 -6.72 7.45 1.70
N PHE A 195 -5.94 7.72 2.75
CA PHE A 195 -5.71 6.75 3.81
C PHE A 195 -6.97 6.65 4.69
N GLU A 196 -7.65 5.51 4.64
CA GLU A 196 -9.00 5.34 5.17
C GLU A 196 -9.08 5.30 6.68
N ASN A 197 -8.06 4.76 7.36
CA ASN A 197 -8.10 4.38 8.77
C ASN A 197 -8.50 5.51 9.73
N TYR A 198 -8.33 6.76 9.34
CA TYR A 198 -8.58 7.93 10.19
C TYR A 198 -9.64 8.87 9.63
N LEU A 199 -10.30 8.50 8.54
CA LEU A 199 -11.33 9.32 7.90
C LEU A 199 -12.71 9.01 8.44
N THR A 200 -13.50 10.05 8.69
CA THR A 200 -14.89 9.88 9.11
C THR A 200 -15.78 9.42 7.94
N PRO A 201 -16.87 8.67 8.20
CA PRO A 201 -17.84 8.30 7.16
C PRO A 201 -18.39 9.52 6.41
N HIS A 202 -18.73 10.57 7.14
CA HIS A 202 -19.23 11.82 6.57
C HIS A 202 -18.22 12.49 5.62
N PHE A 203 -16.92 12.41 5.93
CA PHE A 203 -15.89 12.92 5.02
C PHE A 203 -15.85 12.09 3.74
N LYS A 204 -15.92 10.76 3.84
CA LYS A 204 -15.84 9.86 2.68
C LYS A 204 -16.98 10.11 1.69
N GLU A 205 -18.21 10.17 2.16
CA GLU A 205 -19.39 10.54 1.35
C GLU A 205 -19.20 11.90 0.68
N GLY A 206 -18.77 12.90 1.44
CA GLY A 206 -18.53 14.24 0.92
C GLY A 206 -17.36 14.32 -0.06
N ALA A 207 -16.34 13.48 0.06
CA ALA A 207 -15.20 13.44 -0.86
C ALA A 207 -15.58 12.80 -2.20
N GLU A 208 -16.39 11.73 -2.18
CA GLU A 208 -16.93 11.07 -3.38
C GLU A 208 -17.85 12.02 -4.16
N ALA A 209 -18.82 12.64 -3.47
CA ALA A 209 -19.71 13.64 -4.08
C ALA A 209 -18.95 14.86 -4.66
N LEU A 210 -17.86 15.26 -3.98
CA LEU A 210 -16.99 16.32 -4.47
C LEU A 210 -16.25 15.89 -5.74
N GLY A 211 -15.79 14.64 -5.79
CA GLY A 211 -15.13 14.03 -6.95
C GLY A 211 -16.04 14.02 -8.17
N GLU A 212 -17.26 13.56 -8.03
CA GLU A 212 -18.27 13.58 -9.09
C GLU A 212 -18.53 15.00 -9.61
N LYS A 213 -18.71 15.95 -8.69
CA LYS A 213 -19.00 17.35 -9.04
C LYS A 213 -17.83 18.06 -9.71
N LYS A 214 -16.59 17.70 -9.38
CA LYS A 214 -15.38 18.41 -9.82
C LYS A 214 -14.56 17.64 -10.87
N GLY A 215 -14.93 16.41 -11.20
CA GLY A 215 -14.29 15.60 -12.21
C GLY A 215 -12.94 15.03 -11.76
N PHE A 216 -12.92 14.33 -10.63
CA PHE A 216 -11.81 13.51 -10.17
C PHE A 216 -12.31 12.25 -9.45
N ASP A 217 -11.53 11.20 -9.47
CA ASP A 217 -11.83 9.96 -8.77
C ASP A 217 -11.25 9.96 -7.35
N VAL A 218 -11.94 9.27 -6.44
CA VAL A 218 -11.47 9.02 -5.08
C VAL A 218 -11.41 7.52 -4.83
N ALA A 219 -10.32 7.05 -4.25
CA ALA A 219 -10.17 5.68 -3.78
C ALA A 219 -9.54 5.70 -2.39
N TYR A 220 -9.77 4.63 -1.65
CA TYR A 220 -9.29 4.51 -0.28
C TYR A 220 -8.27 3.39 -0.18
N VAL A 221 -7.22 3.64 0.61
CA VAL A 221 -6.24 2.65 1.00
C VAL A 221 -6.30 2.43 2.50
N THR A 222 -6.29 1.18 2.90
CA THR A 222 -6.34 0.76 4.29
C THR A 222 -5.08 0.01 4.63
N TYR A 223 -4.55 0.22 5.81
CA TYR A 223 -3.41 -0.52 6.30
C TYR A 223 -3.58 -0.86 7.78
N LYS A 224 -3.26 -2.09 8.15
CA LYS A 224 -3.20 -2.51 9.56
C LYS A 224 -1.73 -2.66 9.96
N TRP A 225 -1.34 -2.03 11.07
CA TRP A 225 0.01 -2.19 11.61
C TRP A 225 0.23 -3.65 11.99
N PRO A 226 1.32 -4.29 11.53
CA PRO A 226 1.57 -5.69 11.86
C PRO A 226 1.75 -5.90 13.36
N GLU A 227 1.09 -6.90 13.91
CA GLU A 227 1.13 -7.17 15.37
C GLU A 227 2.52 -7.60 15.85
N TRP A 228 3.28 -8.26 14.98
CA TRP A 228 4.64 -8.70 15.24
C TRP A 228 5.69 -7.57 15.13
N LEU A 229 5.34 -6.47 14.50
CA LEU A 229 6.21 -5.29 14.43
C LEU A 229 6.08 -4.50 15.73
N ARG A 230 7.22 -4.02 16.25
CA ARG A 230 7.23 -3.22 17.48
C ARG A 230 6.13 -2.16 17.47
N THR A 231 5.23 -2.24 18.43
CA THR A 231 4.10 -1.31 18.54
C THR A 231 4.61 0.11 18.71
N GLN A 232 4.18 0.99 17.82
CA GLN A 232 4.41 2.43 17.92
C GLN A 232 3.20 3.08 18.59
N THR A 233 3.42 3.76 19.70
CA THR A 233 2.35 4.42 20.48
C THR A 233 2.21 5.90 20.14
N VAL A 234 3.25 6.53 19.58
CA VAL A 234 3.21 7.94 19.19
C VAL A 234 2.50 8.08 17.85
N LYS A 235 1.27 8.62 17.87
CA LYS A 235 0.39 8.79 16.70
C LYS A 235 1.12 9.42 15.49
N GLN A 236 1.92 10.43 15.72
CA GLN A 236 2.66 11.12 14.65
C GLN A 236 3.69 10.20 13.96
N ARG A 237 4.38 9.34 14.73
CA ARG A 237 5.33 8.37 14.17
C ARG A 237 4.63 7.24 13.43
N ILE A 238 3.45 6.84 13.86
CA ILE A 238 2.61 5.87 13.13
C ILE A 238 2.25 6.45 11.77
N ILE A 239 1.82 7.70 11.73
CA ILE A 239 1.48 8.41 10.48
C ILE A 239 2.70 8.49 9.55
N TRP A 240 3.88 8.81 10.07
CA TRP A 240 5.10 8.84 9.28
C TRP A 240 5.49 7.45 8.75
N GLY A 241 5.28 6.40 9.55
CA GLY A 241 5.47 5.02 9.09
C GLY A 241 4.62 4.70 7.87
N TYR A 242 3.37 5.08 7.86
CA TYR A 242 2.48 4.88 6.70
C TYR A 242 2.91 5.65 5.45
N LYS A 243 3.48 6.83 5.62
CA LYS A 243 3.96 7.64 4.49
C LYS A 243 5.23 7.11 3.83
N ILE A 244 6.04 6.36 4.56
CA ILE A 244 7.41 6.03 4.15
C ILE A 244 7.60 4.53 4.00
N LEU A 245 7.18 3.75 5.00
CA LEU A 245 7.56 2.34 5.11
C LEU A 245 6.67 1.38 4.33
N PHE A 246 5.42 1.75 4.06
CA PHE A 246 4.41 0.81 3.56
C PHE A 246 3.87 1.14 2.17
N LEU A 247 4.55 2.03 1.44
CA LEU A 247 4.10 2.44 0.11
C LEU A 247 3.98 1.27 -0.87
N ASP A 248 4.86 0.28 -0.75
CA ASP A 248 4.90 -0.89 -1.63
C ASP A 248 3.65 -1.78 -1.53
N VAL A 249 2.96 -1.75 -0.38
CA VAL A 249 1.79 -2.61 -0.10
C VAL A 249 0.46 -1.86 -0.05
N LEU A 250 0.48 -0.54 -0.16
CA LEU A 250 -0.73 0.28 -0.05
C LEU A 250 -1.53 0.37 -1.34
N PHE A 251 -0.88 0.25 -2.49
CA PHE A 251 -1.48 0.56 -3.78
C PHE A 251 -1.55 -0.66 -4.69
N PRO A 252 -2.54 -0.72 -5.61
CA PRO A 252 -2.56 -1.69 -6.68
C PRO A 252 -1.30 -1.60 -7.55
N LEU A 253 -0.78 -2.74 -8.00
CA LEU A 253 0.49 -2.83 -8.73
C LEU A 253 0.42 -2.31 -10.18
N ASP A 254 -0.76 -2.00 -10.66
CA ASP A 254 -0.95 -1.37 -11.98
C ASP A 254 -0.76 0.14 -11.98
N ILE A 255 -0.50 0.75 -10.81
CA ILE A 255 -0.22 2.17 -10.66
C ILE A 255 1.27 2.42 -10.93
N PRO A 256 1.60 3.19 -11.98
CA PRO A 256 3.00 3.37 -12.37
C PRO A 256 3.75 4.36 -11.49
N LYS A 257 3.05 5.33 -10.89
CA LYS A 257 3.63 6.43 -10.13
C LYS A 257 2.60 7.04 -9.18
N ILE A 258 3.06 7.58 -8.07
CA ILE A 258 2.23 8.31 -7.10
C ILE A 258 2.90 9.61 -6.70
N ILE A 259 2.12 10.67 -6.58
CA ILE A 259 2.55 11.94 -5.99
C ILE A 259 1.94 12.04 -4.58
N TYR A 260 2.80 12.13 -3.56
CA TYR A 260 2.35 12.40 -2.21
C TYR A 260 2.21 13.90 -1.97
N VAL A 261 1.05 14.32 -1.43
CA VAL A 261 0.76 15.70 -1.04
C VAL A 261 0.18 15.70 0.36
N ASP A 262 0.75 16.45 1.30
CA ASP A 262 0.19 16.58 2.65
C ASP A 262 -1.17 17.28 2.63
N ALA A 263 -2.05 16.87 3.54
CA ALA A 263 -3.43 17.35 3.59
C ALA A 263 -3.56 18.88 3.83
N ASP A 264 -2.56 19.48 4.46
CA ASP A 264 -2.50 20.91 4.79
C ASP A 264 -1.77 21.76 3.73
N GLN A 265 -1.40 21.16 2.60
CA GLN A 265 -0.77 21.84 1.48
C GLN A 265 -1.81 22.40 0.51
N VAL A 266 -1.46 23.52 -0.14
CA VAL A 266 -2.23 24.11 -1.25
C VAL A 266 -1.39 24.06 -2.50
N VAL A 267 -1.84 23.29 -3.48
CA VAL A 267 -1.14 23.13 -4.76
C VAL A 267 -1.37 24.38 -5.64
N ARG A 268 -0.28 24.99 -6.07
CA ARG A 268 -0.27 26.22 -6.88
C ARG A 268 0.15 26.01 -8.32
N GLY A 269 0.81 24.88 -8.62
CA GLY A 269 1.27 24.49 -9.97
C GLY A 269 0.48 23.31 -10.54
N ASN A 270 0.77 22.94 -11.77
CA ASN A 270 0.20 21.77 -12.41
C ASN A 270 0.99 20.51 -12.02
N LEU A 271 0.33 19.57 -11.34
CA LEU A 271 1.00 18.31 -10.94
C LEU A 271 1.41 17.44 -12.14
N ARG A 272 0.95 17.74 -13.34
CA ARG A 272 1.43 17.08 -14.56
C ARG A 272 2.96 17.27 -14.74
N GLU A 273 3.49 18.42 -14.34
CA GLU A 273 4.92 18.71 -14.40
C GLU A 273 5.73 17.75 -13.52
N LEU A 274 5.23 17.44 -12.30
CA LEU A 274 5.85 16.44 -11.43
C LEU A 274 5.62 15.00 -11.92
N TRP A 275 4.44 14.76 -12.51
CA TRP A 275 4.09 13.44 -13.04
C TRP A 275 4.99 13.05 -14.21
N ASP A 276 5.29 13.99 -15.08
CA ASP A 276 6.10 13.79 -16.28
C ASP A 276 7.61 13.90 -16.00
N LEU A 277 8.00 14.30 -14.78
CA LEU A 277 9.41 14.39 -14.38
C LEU A 277 10.09 13.03 -14.49
N ASP A 278 11.21 13.00 -15.20
CA ASP A 278 12.09 11.85 -15.25
C ASP A 278 12.91 11.75 -13.96
N LEU A 279 12.74 10.66 -13.24
CA LEU A 279 13.48 10.36 -12.00
C LEU A 279 14.85 9.70 -12.29
N GLN A 280 15.25 9.56 -13.55
CA GLN A 280 16.56 9.01 -13.95
C GLN A 280 16.85 7.62 -13.34
N GLY A 281 15.83 6.77 -13.28
CA GLY A 281 15.91 5.44 -12.69
C GLY A 281 15.81 5.39 -11.16
N HIS A 282 15.69 6.54 -10.49
CA HIS A 282 15.47 6.56 -9.05
C HIS A 282 14.01 6.25 -8.68
N ALA A 283 13.82 5.49 -7.60
CA ALA A 283 12.47 5.11 -7.13
C ALA A 283 11.70 6.30 -6.54
N TYR A 284 12.39 7.30 -6.01
CA TYR A 284 11.78 8.44 -5.28
C TYR A 284 12.39 9.76 -5.72
N GLY A 285 11.52 10.78 -5.80
CA GLY A 285 11.88 12.19 -5.87
C GLY A 285 11.34 12.94 -4.66
N TYR A 286 12.15 13.82 -4.08
CA TYR A 286 11.76 14.62 -2.93
C TYR A 286 11.94 16.10 -3.23
N THR A 287 11.04 16.93 -2.71
CA THR A 287 11.28 18.38 -2.66
C THR A 287 12.36 18.69 -1.62
N PRO A 288 13.33 19.58 -1.92
CA PRO A 288 14.32 19.98 -0.95
C PRO A 288 13.64 20.56 0.31
N PHE A 289 13.97 19.99 1.45
CA PHE A 289 13.49 20.48 2.73
C PHE A 289 14.56 21.37 3.35
N CYS A 290 14.16 22.51 3.93
CA CYS A 290 15.08 23.45 4.56
C CYS A 290 16.22 23.95 3.65
N ASP A 291 16.00 24.04 2.34
CA ASP A 291 17.00 24.49 1.37
C ASP A 291 16.75 25.92 0.86
N SER A 292 15.56 26.49 1.16
CA SER A 292 15.12 27.76 0.59
C SER A 292 15.75 29.00 1.24
N ARG A 293 16.12 28.93 2.53
CA ARG A 293 16.67 30.05 3.30
C ARG A 293 17.70 29.59 4.31
N LYS A 294 18.88 30.20 4.30
CA LYS A 294 19.98 29.89 5.22
C LYS A 294 19.60 30.12 6.69
N GLU A 295 18.71 31.07 6.95
CA GLU A 295 18.24 31.42 8.30
C GLU A 295 17.22 30.42 8.86
N THR A 296 16.73 29.49 8.05
CA THR A 296 15.78 28.47 8.49
C THR A 296 16.48 27.49 9.41
N LEU A 297 15.91 27.26 10.60
CA LEU A 297 16.42 26.24 11.52
C LEU A 297 16.44 24.86 10.81
N GLY A 298 17.59 24.20 10.82
CA GLY A 298 17.79 22.95 10.10
C GLY A 298 18.13 23.12 8.61
N TYR A 299 18.49 24.33 8.14
CA TYR A 299 18.93 24.54 6.77
C TYR A 299 20.01 23.54 6.38
N GLN A 300 19.75 22.79 5.31
CA GLN A 300 20.65 21.77 4.78
C GLN A 300 21.23 20.82 5.86
N PHE A 301 20.40 20.40 6.84
CA PHE A 301 20.84 19.54 7.95
C PHE A 301 21.39 18.17 7.51
N TRP A 302 21.19 17.79 6.26
CA TRP A 302 21.68 16.53 5.65
C TRP A 302 23.08 16.65 5.04
N ARG A 303 23.71 17.82 5.05
CA ARG A 303 25.08 18.05 4.53
C ARG A 303 26.15 17.86 5.57
#